data_12e1be1e167aeda9f51e3f310e7b9200
#
_entry.id   12e1be1e167aeda9f51e3f310e7b9200
#
_cell.length_a   1.000
_cell.length_b   1.000
_cell.length_c   1.000
_cell.angle_alpha   90.00
_cell.angle_beta   90.00
_cell.angle_gamma   90.00
#
_symmetry.space_group_name_H-M   'P 1'
#
loop_
_entity.id
_entity.type
_entity.pdbx_description
1 polymer ?
#
loop_
_entity_poly.entity_id
_entity_poly.type
_entity_poly.pdbx_seq_one_letter_code
_entity_poly.pdbx_strand_id
1 'polypeptide(L)'
;MHEGTWRLPPCPRPEVVSLASALGLSETTAGVLVRRGYGDPETARTFLAAETPAHDPFLLGDMDAACERIRAAIAAGGRICVHGDYDVDGICATALAVSVLQDLGADVGWHLPSRFEEGYGVSADTLARLAEEGCHLLLTVDCGITAVDEIAAARASGLDVVVTDHHRPGATLPDCPVVATRPSSYPFPELCGTGVVFKLAQALGVPNLERHLDVVALATVADVVPLVDENRGLVASGLKRLARTTKPGLRALMASARVDPAVVDAGAIAFRLAPRINAAGRLGHPKAALDLLLTEDPQEAGRLAAQLESLNRDRQSVEERILREALDQVEQWPEAKRRRRGYVVAGEEWHRGVIGIVASRLVERFHRPVVLIAGGEDGWTGSGRSIPAFDLHGALAACSDHLERWGGHRAAAGLSIDKENLEAFAEAFGAHADGVLAEDDLMPSTHIDAVVRGADLTLSLCEELEALAPFGLGNPGVTLLAVGCELSALGAVGDGKHLKLAVTHEGARSGAIAFGQGAQLDRYRRALQYDVAFKLQANQWNGTVSPQLVVKRIFDTPDRYAELRKWLADQWRADPGERTAEAAAIFAELELVEEEAGRRHLVESPTFLDILRESFPLAA
;
A
#
# COMPACT_ATOMS: atom_id res chain seq x y z
N MET A 1 12.14 15.88 -15.83
CA MET A 1 11.08 15.18 -15.08
C MET A 1 9.77 15.88 -15.43
N HIS A 2 8.81 15.15 -15.93
CA HIS A 2 7.46 15.70 -16.17
C HIS A 2 6.84 16.06 -14.82
N GLU A 3 6.24 17.25 -14.70
CA GLU A 3 5.71 17.77 -13.43
C GLU A 3 4.51 16.99 -12.94
N GLY A 4 3.92 16.16 -13.78
CA GLY A 4 2.67 15.49 -13.51
C GLY A 4 1.48 16.44 -13.42
N THR A 5 0.32 15.88 -13.21
CA THR A 5 -0.94 16.60 -13.02
C THR A 5 -1.56 16.24 -11.68
N TRP A 6 -2.58 16.98 -11.27
CA TRP A 6 -3.43 16.58 -10.17
C TRP A 6 -4.87 16.35 -10.67
N ARG A 7 -5.59 15.48 -9.96
CA ARG A 7 -7.00 15.18 -10.24
C ARG A 7 -7.81 15.35 -8.97
N LEU A 8 -8.91 16.06 -9.08
CA LEU A 8 -9.91 16.24 -8.04
C LEU A 8 -11.23 15.62 -8.54
N PRO A 9 -11.71 14.52 -7.95
CA PRO A 9 -13.01 13.97 -8.29
C PRO A 9 -14.12 14.97 -7.93
N PRO A 10 -15.21 15.05 -8.74
CA PRO A 10 -16.35 15.89 -8.42
C PRO A 10 -16.98 15.45 -7.09
N CYS A 11 -17.61 16.40 -6.40
CA CYS A 11 -18.22 16.16 -5.10
C CYS A 11 -19.51 17.00 -4.99
N PRO A 12 -20.69 16.36 -4.84
CA PRO A 12 -21.96 17.08 -4.71
C PRO A 12 -21.99 17.89 -3.41
N ARG A 13 -22.11 19.22 -3.54
CA ARG A 13 -22.13 20.12 -2.37
C ARG A 13 -23.28 19.84 -1.38
N PRO A 14 -24.52 19.56 -1.82
CA PRO A 14 -25.61 19.26 -0.88
C PRO A 14 -25.28 18.10 0.05
N GLU A 15 -24.63 17.04 -0.47
CA GLU A 15 -24.19 15.89 0.34
C GLU A 15 -23.12 16.31 1.35
N VAL A 16 -22.15 17.13 0.94
CA VAL A 16 -21.08 17.63 1.82
C VAL A 16 -21.67 18.45 2.96
N VAL A 17 -22.54 19.41 2.66
CA VAL A 17 -23.15 20.28 3.68
C VAL A 17 -24.03 19.48 4.63
N SER A 18 -24.84 18.56 4.08
CA SER A 18 -25.68 17.66 4.87
C SER A 18 -24.84 16.80 5.82
N LEU A 19 -23.77 16.17 5.32
CA LEU A 19 -22.90 15.32 6.12
C LEU A 19 -22.13 16.13 7.17
N ALA A 20 -21.59 17.29 6.81
CA ALA A 20 -20.89 18.18 7.72
C ALA A 20 -21.80 18.59 8.91
N SER A 21 -23.03 18.99 8.61
CA SER A 21 -24.02 19.37 9.64
C SER A 21 -24.42 18.18 10.51
N ALA A 22 -24.65 17.00 9.91
CA ALA A 22 -25.10 15.80 10.63
C ALA A 22 -24.04 15.22 11.59
N LEU A 23 -22.77 15.44 11.28
CA LEU A 23 -21.64 14.88 12.06
C LEU A 23 -20.84 15.94 12.84
N GLY A 24 -21.13 17.24 12.63
CA GLY A 24 -20.37 18.33 13.26
C GLY A 24 -18.92 18.43 12.72
N LEU A 25 -18.71 18.10 11.46
CA LEU A 25 -17.40 18.13 10.79
C LEU A 25 -17.25 19.40 9.94
N SER A 26 -16.00 19.74 9.62
CA SER A 26 -15.71 20.73 8.58
C SER A 26 -16.21 20.26 7.21
N GLU A 27 -16.55 21.19 6.31
CA GLU A 27 -16.88 20.85 4.91
C GLU A 27 -15.70 20.14 4.21
N THR A 28 -14.46 20.43 4.59
CA THR A 28 -13.27 19.76 4.07
C THR A 28 -13.30 18.26 4.40
N THR A 29 -13.48 17.89 5.67
CA THR A 29 -13.53 16.49 6.11
C THR A 29 -14.75 15.77 5.55
N ALA A 30 -15.92 16.42 5.55
CA ALA A 30 -17.13 15.87 4.93
C ALA A 30 -16.94 15.63 3.43
N GLY A 31 -16.29 16.55 2.71
CA GLY A 31 -15.98 16.41 1.29
C GLY A 31 -15.02 15.25 1.00
N VAL A 32 -14.05 14.99 1.89
CA VAL A 32 -13.18 13.80 1.80
C VAL A 32 -14.02 12.53 1.96
N LEU A 33 -14.91 12.47 2.96
CA LEU A 33 -15.77 11.31 3.20
C LEU A 33 -16.72 11.04 2.01
N VAL A 34 -17.38 12.07 1.48
CA VAL A 34 -18.27 11.94 0.32
C VAL A 34 -17.51 11.40 -0.90
N ARG A 35 -16.31 11.94 -1.22
CA ARG A 35 -15.46 11.45 -2.33
C ARG A 35 -15.00 10.02 -2.15
N ARG A 36 -14.89 9.55 -0.92
CA ARG A 36 -14.56 8.16 -0.58
C ARG A 36 -15.77 7.23 -0.52
N GLY A 37 -16.97 7.73 -0.84
CA GLY A 37 -18.22 6.95 -0.87
C GLY A 37 -18.98 6.88 0.47
N TYR A 38 -18.57 7.68 1.46
CA TYR A 38 -19.21 7.75 2.78
C TYR A 38 -20.11 9.00 2.90
N GLY A 39 -20.99 9.23 1.91
CA GLY A 39 -21.92 10.38 1.89
C GLY A 39 -23.12 10.25 2.84
N ASP A 40 -23.48 9.03 3.20
CA ASP A 40 -24.54 8.77 4.18
C ASP A 40 -24.01 8.91 5.62
N PRO A 41 -24.73 9.65 6.53
CA PRO A 41 -24.27 9.88 7.90
C PRO A 41 -24.06 8.62 8.75
N GLU A 42 -24.80 7.54 8.51
CA GLU A 42 -24.66 6.30 9.28
C GLU A 42 -23.41 5.54 8.85
N THR A 43 -23.21 5.39 7.55
CA THR A 43 -22.00 4.77 7.00
C THR A 43 -20.75 5.57 7.35
N ALA A 44 -20.82 6.90 7.34
CA ALA A 44 -19.71 7.75 7.75
C ALA A 44 -19.38 7.61 9.25
N ARG A 45 -20.39 7.50 10.14
CA ARG A 45 -20.15 7.22 11.57
C ARG A 45 -19.47 5.89 11.79
N THR A 46 -19.95 4.82 11.13
CA THR A 46 -19.36 3.48 11.19
C THR A 46 -17.91 3.51 10.73
N PHE A 47 -17.64 4.19 9.61
CA PHE A 47 -16.27 4.36 9.12
C PHE A 47 -15.37 5.11 10.11
N LEU A 48 -15.84 6.22 10.69
CA LEU A 48 -15.08 7.01 11.66
C LEU A 48 -14.84 6.26 12.98
N ALA A 49 -15.82 5.47 13.43
CA ALA A 49 -15.67 4.65 14.62
C ALA A 49 -14.66 3.51 14.42
N ALA A 50 -14.35 3.14 13.17
CA ALA A 50 -13.49 2.02 12.81
C ALA A 50 -13.86 0.73 13.56
N GLU A 51 -15.16 0.47 13.69
CA GLU A 51 -15.66 -0.74 14.31
C GLU A 51 -15.44 -1.94 13.38
N THR A 52 -15.06 -3.08 13.96
CA THR A 52 -14.90 -4.32 13.20
C THR A 52 -16.27 -4.95 12.98
N PRO A 53 -16.72 -5.17 11.73
CA PRO A 53 -17.93 -5.92 11.47
C PRO A 53 -17.87 -7.34 12.05
N ALA A 54 -18.97 -7.82 12.58
CA ALA A 54 -19.06 -9.16 13.16
C ALA A 54 -19.43 -10.20 12.08
N HIS A 55 -18.59 -10.37 11.06
CA HIS A 55 -18.81 -11.40 10.05
C HIS A 55 -18.60 -12.79 10.62
N ASP A 56 -19.54 -13.69 10.33
CA ASP A 56 -19.50 -15.07 10.80
C ASP A 56 -18.30 -15.83 10.18
N PRO A 57 -17.35 -16.35 10.98
CA PRO A 57 -16.20 -17.08 10.45
C PRO A 57 -16.58 -18.36 9.70
N PHE A 58 -17.74 -18.96 10.00
CA PHE A 58 -18.21 -20.16 9.32
C PHE A 58 -18.66 -19.94 7.86
N LEU A 59 -18.67 -18.70 7.40
CA LEU A 59 -18.87 -18.38 5.98
C LEU A 59 -17.58 -18.49 5.13
N LEU A 60 -16.41 -18.69 5.76
CA LEU A 60 -15.12 -18.88 5.09
C LEU A 60 -14.94 -20.35 4.66
N GLY A 61 -15.22 -20.66 3.39
CA GLY A 61 -14.94 -21.97 2.79
C GLY A 61 -15.42 -23.14 3.64
N ASP A 62 -14.53 -24.12 3.85
CA ASP A 62 -14.80 -25.36 4.60
C ASP A 62 -14.49 -25.22 6.11
N MET A 63 -14.82 -24.09 6.73
CA MET A 63 -14.48 -23.79 8.14
C MET A 63 -14.93 -24.86 9.13
N ASP A 64 -16.14 -25.39 8.97
CA ASP A 64 -16.65 -26.46 9.85
C ASP A 64 -15.75 -27.71 9.78
N ALA A 65 -15.47 -28.18 8.56
CA ALA A 65 -14.63 -29.36 8.34
C ALA A 65 -13.18 -29.13 8.84
N ALA A 66 -12.64 -27.93 8.66
CA ALA A 66 -11.33 -27.55 9.17
C ALA A 66 -11.29 -27.61 10.71
N CYS A 67 -12.29 -27.03 11.38
CA CYS A 67 -12.41 -27.08 12.84
C CYS A 67 -12.55 -28.51 13.36
N GLU A 68 -13.32 -29.35 12.69
CA GLU A 68 -13.47 -30.78 13.05
C GLU A 68 -12.14 -31.51 12.94
N ARG A 69 -11.37 -31.35 11.86
CA ARG A 69 -10.06 -31.99 11.67
C ARG A 69 -9.06 -31.55 12.73
N ILE A 70 -8.97 -30.25 13.01
CA ILE A 70 -8.06 -29.72 14.03
C ILE A 70 -8.42 -30.29 15.42
N ARG A 71 -9.70 -30.25 15.81
CA ARG A 71 -10.15 -30.79 17.09
C ARG A 71 -9.91 -32.29 17.20
N ALA A 72 -10.12 -33.05 16.12
CA ALA A 72 -9.85 -34.48 16.08
C ALA A 72 -8.34 -34.77 16.25
N ALA A 73 -7.47 -34.05 15.59
CA ALA A 73 -6.03 -34.19 15.74
C ALA A 73 -5.58 -33.91 17.18
N ILE A 74 -6.08 -32.82 17.80
CA ILE A 74 -5.79 -32.47 19.20
C ILE A 74 -6.28 -33.59 20.14
N ALA A 75 -7.51 -34.08 19.99
CA ALA A 75 -8.10 -35.10 20.82
C ALA A 75 -7.35 -36.45 20.71
N ALA A 76 -6.79 -36.76 19.55
CA ALA A 76 -5.97 -37.94 19.32
C ALA A 76 -4.52 -37.79 19.84
N GLY A 77 -4.11 -36.61 20.32
CA GLY A 77 -2.72 -36.31 20.67
C GLY A 77 -1.78 -36.30 19.46
N GLY A 78 -2.33 -36.06 18.27
CA GLY A 78 -1.58 -36.01 17.03
C GLY A 78 -0.80 -34.70 16.90
N ARG A 79 0.43 -34.77 16.39
CA ARG A 79 1.26 -33.60 16.13
C ARG A 79 0.72 -32.79 14.94
N ILE A 80 0.50 -31.49 15.14
CA ILE A 80 0.08 -30.56 14.11
C ILE A 80 1.31 -29.76 13.65
N CYS A 81 1.56 -29.69 12.34
CA CYS A 81 2.59 -28.82 11.79
C CYS A 81 1.92 -27.64 11.06
N VAL A 82 2.29 -26.42 11.45
CA VAL A 82 1.89 -25.19 10.76
C VAL A 82 2.90 -24.87 9.68
N HIS A 83 2.49 -24.83 8.43
CA HIS A 83 3.32 -24.46 7.30
C HIS A 83 2.92 -23.07 6.79
N GLY A 84 3.78 -22.07 6.96
CA GLY A 84 3.54 -20.69 6.54
C GLY A 84 4.30 -20.26 5.31
N ASP A 85 4.32 -18.95 5.05
CA ASP A 85 5.17 -18.30 4.05
C ASP A 85 6.31 -17.49 4.71
N TYR A 86 7.26 -17.04 3.92
CA TYR A 86 8.49 -16.36 4.34
C TYR A 86 8.36 -14.84 4.51
N ASP A 87 7.22 -14.24 4.19
CA ASP A 87 6.97 -12.79 4.35
C ASP A 87 6.27 -12.46 5.68
N VAL A 88 5.95 -11.19 5.89
CA VAL A 88 5.35 -10.76 7.16
C VAL A 88 4.02 -11.42 7.42
N ASP A 89 3.17 -11.58 6.39
CA ASP A 89 1.85 -12.19 6.59
C ASP A 89 1.97 -13.67 6.94
N GLY A 90 2.73 -14.45 6.17
CA GLY A 90 2.97 -15.86 6.47
C GLY A 90 3.64 -16.09 7.82
N ILE A 91 4.61 -15.25 8.20
CA ILE A 91 5.28 -15.31 9.52
C ILE A 91 4.30 -14.99 10.65
N CYS A 92 3.48 -13.94 10.51
CA CYS A 92 2.47 -13.58 11.50
C CYS A 92 1.35 -14.60 11.59
N ALA A 93 0.89 -15.15 10.46
CA ALA A 93 -0.09 -16.22 10.40
C ALA A 93 0.41 -17.48 11.11
N THR A 94 1.69 -17.84 10.88
CA THR A 94 2.33 -18.97 11.57
C THR A 94 2.43 -18.70 13.06
N ALA A 95 2.89 -17.52 13.49
CA ALA A 95 2.98 -17.19 14.91
C ALA A 95 1.62 -17.22 15.61
N LEU A 96 0.58 -16.71 14.95
CA LEU A 96 -0.79 -16.75 15.47
C LEU A 96 -1.32 -18.17 15.56
N ALA A 97 -1.19 -18.98 14.49
CA ALA A 97 -1.65 -20.37 14.47
C ALA A 97 -0.96 -21.23 15.52
N VAL A 98 0.37 -21.12 15.65
CA VAL A 98 1.14 -21.84 16.69
C VAL A 98 0.64 -21.47 18.08
N SER A 99 0.50 -20.17 18.39
CA SER A 99 0.04 -19.70 19.70
C SER A 99 -1.38 -20.19 20.02
N VAL A 100 -2.29 -20.11 19.05
CA VAL A 100 -3.69 -20.54 19.18
C VAL A 100 -3.81 -22.05 19.40
N LEU A 101 -3.07 -22.85 18.63
CA LEU A 101 -3.09 -24.30 18.77
C LEU A 101 -2.45 -24.75 20.09
N GLN A 102 -1.41 -24.08 20.57
CA GLN A 102 -0.83 -24.33 21.90
C GLN A 102 -1.82 -24.00 23.01
N ASP A 103 -2.59 -22.92 22.92
CA ASP A 103 -3.67 -22.59 23.87
C ASP A 103 -4.76 -23.66 23.92
N LEU A 104 -5.01 -24.36 22.81
CA LEU A 104 -5.94 -25.48 22.71
C LEU A 104 -5.32 -26.83 23.18
N GLY A 105 -4.04 -26.83 23.59
CA GLY A 105 -3.33 -28.00 24.10
C GLY A 105 -2.76 -28.92 23.03
N ALA A 106 -2.59 -28.45 21.79
CA ALA A 106 -1.98 -29.22 20.70
C ALA A 106 -0.46 -29.37 20.87
N ASP A 107 0.09 -30.52 20.42
CA ASP A 107 1.53 -30.65 20.09
C ASP A 107 1.76 -29.99 18.72
N VAL A 108 2.45 -28.85 18.70
CA VAL A 108 2.58 -27.99 17.49
C VAL A 108 4.03 -27.85 17.09
N GLY A 109 4.32 -28.25 15.85
CA GLY A 109 5.52 -27.86 15.12
C GLY A 109 5.20 -26.81 14.07
N TRP A 110 6.25 -26.25 13.45
CA TRP A 110 6.09 -25.29 12.35
C TRP A 110 7.20 -25.44 11.32
N HIS A 111 6.89 -25.03 10.11
CA HIS A 111 7.83 -24.88 8.99
C HIS A 111 7.59 -23.58 8.24
N LEU A 112 8.67 -22.89 7.89
CA LEU A 112 8.66 -21.75 6.98
C LEU A 112 9.60 -22.05 5.82
N PRO A 113 9.14 -21.92 4.56
CA PRO A 113 9.98 -22.21 3.40
C PRO A 113 11.09 -21.16 3.24
N SER A 114 12.21 -21.59 2.64
CA SER A 114 13.24 -20.68 2.14
C SER A 114 12.86 -20.17 0.75
N ARG A 115 12.80 -18.84 0.57
CA ARG A 115 12.57 -18.22 -0.75
C ARG A 115 13.53 -18.74 -1.83
N PHE A 116 14.74 -19.14 -1.45
CA PHE A 116 15.82 -19.46 -2.37
C PHE A 116 15.97 -20.95 -2.64
N GLU A 117 15.61 -21.79 -1.68
CA GLU A 117 15.77 -23.24 -1.75
C GLU A 117 14.45 -23.92 -2.15
N GLU A 118 13.33 -23.50 -1.53
CA GLU A 118 12.03 -24.13 -1.72
C GLU A 118 11.07 -23.29 -2.61
N GLY A 119 11.27 -21.96 -2.64
CA GLY A 119 10.37 -21.04 -3.35
C GLY A 119 9.16 -20.64 -2.53
N TYR A 120 8.07 -20.26 -3.21
CA TYR A 120 6.81 -19.90 -2.59
C TYR A 120 5.90 -21.12 -2.50
N GLY A 121 5.21 -21.24 -1.36
CA GLY A 121 4.17 -22.22 -1.15
C GLY A 121 4.67 -23.58 -0.64
N VAL A 122 3.90 -24.60 -0.88
CA VAL A 122 4.12 -25.95 -0.35
C VAL A 122 4.88 -26.79 -1.38
N SER A 123 5.92 -27.51 -0.96
CA SER A 123 6.67 -28.44 -1.82
C SER A 123 6.43 -29.89 -1.43
N ALA A 124 6.40 -30.80 -2.41
CA ALA A 124 6.21 -32.23 -2.17
C ALA A 124 7.30 -32.82 -1.26
N ASP A 125 8.55 -32.39 -1.42
CA ASP A 125 9.67 -32.85 -0.59
C ASP A 125 9.53 -32.42 0.86
N THR A 126 9.09 -31.19 1.10
CA THR A 126 8.82 -30.70 2.45
C THR A 126 7.68 -31.47 3.10
N LEU A 127 6.60 -31.76 2.35
CA LEU A 127 5.48 -32.54 2.89
C LEU A 127 5.87 -33.98 3.24
N ALA A 128 6.65 -34.63 2.39
CA ALA A 128 7.17 -35.97 2.65
C ALA A 128 8.03 -35.99 3.95
N ARG A 129 8.93 -35.03 4.09
CA ARG A 129 9.75 -34.90 5.30
C ARG A 129 8.92 -34.66 6.57
N LEU A 130 7.91 -33.77 6.52
CA LEU A 130 7.05 -33.52 7.68
C LEU A 130 6.25 -34.77 8.07
N ALA A 131 5.79 -35.57 7.10
CA ALA A 131 5.12 -36.85 7.37
C ALA A 131 6.08 -37.84 8.05
N GLU A 132 7.34 -37.96 7.59
CA GLU A 132 8.37 -38.80 8.21
C GLU A 132 8.74 -38.33 9.61
N GLU A 133 8.69 -37.05 9.91
CA GLU A 133 8.90 -36.45 11.24
C GLU A 133 7.69 -36.67 12.20
N GLY A 134 6.66 -37.37 11.75
CA GLY A 134 5.49 -37.72 12.55
C GLY A 134 4.41 -36.64 12.61
N CYS A 135 4.34 -35.76 11.64
CA CYS A 135 3.21 -34.86 11.49
C CYS A 135 1.95 -35.63 11.12
N HIS A 136 0.87 -35.42 11.88
CA HIS A 136 -0.45 -36.06 11.66
C HIS A 136 -1.38 -35.16 10.88
N LEU A 137 -1.33 -33.84 11.14
CA LEU A 137 -2.11 -32.83 10.46
C LEU A 137 -1.22 -31.67 10.03
N LEU A 138 -1.21 -31.37 8.76
CA LEU A 138 -0.64 -30.14 8.20
C LEU A 138 -1.70 -29.05 8.18
N LEU A 139 -1.40 -27.90 8.79
CA LEU A 139 -2.17 -26.68 8.66
C LEU A 139 -1.34 -25.69 7.84
N THR A 140 -1.72 -25.44 6.57
CA THR A 140 -1.08 -24.35 5.81
C THR A 140 -1.70 -23.02 6.18
N VAL A 141 -0.89 -21.98 6.26
CA VAL A 141 -1.33 -20.62 6.55
C VAL A 141 -0.68 -19.65 5.54
N ASP A 142 -1.50 -18.81 4.93
CA ASP A 142 -1.08 -17.85 3.90
C ASP A 142 -0.47 -18.51 2.65
N CYS A 143 -0.79 -19.76 2.41
CA CYS A 143 -0.36 -20.52 1.23
C CYS A 143 -1.17 -21.81 1.08
N GLY A 144 -1.01 -22.48 -0.06
CA GLY A 144 -1.50 -23.85 -0.26
C GLY A 144 -2.74 -23.96 -1.14
N ILE A 145 -3.50 -22.90 -1.39
CA ILE A 145 -4.75 -22.97 -2.18
C ILE A 145 -4.52 -23.41 -3.63
N THR A 146 -3.33 -23.29 -4.16
CA THR A 146 -2.94 -23.71 -5.50
C THR A 146 -2.13 -25.01 -5.53
N ALA A 147 -1.77 -25.58 -4.38
CA ALA A 147 -0.89 -26.75 -4.24
C ALA A 147 -1.69 -28.06 -4.36
N VAL A 148 -2.38 -28.27 -5.48
CA VAL A 148 -3.33 -29.40 -5.69
C VAL A 148 -2.61 -30.74 -5.69
N ASP A 149 -1.55 -30.86 -6.49
CA ASP A 149 -0.82 -32.13 -6.67
C ASP A 149 0.03 -32.48 -5.45
N GLU A 150 0.67 -31.48 -4.84
CA GLU A 150 1.49 -31.64 -3.63
C GLU A 150 0.64 -32.13 -2.47
N ILE A 151 -0.53 -31.53 -2.24
CA ILE A 151 -1.47 -31.91 -1.19
C ILE A 151 -2.06 -33.30 -1.46
N ALA A 152 -2.40 -33.62 -2.72
CA ALA A 152 -2.90 -34.94 -3.08
C ALA A 152 -1.85 -36.04 -2.77
N ALA A 153 -0.58 -35.80 -3.10
CA ALA A 153 0.52 -36.71 -2.79
C ALA A 153 0.72 -36.87 -1.27
N ALA A 154 0.69 -35.79 -0.50
CA ALA A 154 0.80 -35.83 0.96
C ALA A 154 -0.33 -36.64 1.61
N ARG A 155 -1.58 -36.44 1.17
CA ARG A 155 -2.74 -37.19 1.66
C ARG A 155 -2.66 -38.67 1.30
N ALA A 156 -2.17 -39.00 0.11
CA ALA A 156 -1.95 -40.40 -0.29
C ALA A 156 -0.90 -41.09 0.58
N SER A 157 0.05 -40.36 1.17
CA SER A 157 1.02 -40.89 2.16
C SER A 157 0.51 -40.91 3.60
N GLY A 158 -0.73 -40.49 3.84
CA GLY A 158 -1.40 -40.53 5.14
C GLY A 158 -1.32 -39.27 5.99
N LEU A 159 -0.78 -38.19 5.46
CA LEU A 159 -0.77 -36.87 6.12
C LEU A 159 -2.14 -36.18 5.89
N ASP A 160 -2.85 -35.87 6.97
CA ASP A 160 -4.07 -35.06 6.88
C ASP A 160 -3.72 -33.58 6.65
N VAL A 161 -4.55 -32.83 5.90
CA VAL A 161 -4.25 -31.44 5.50
C VAL A 161 -5.46 -30.56 5.68
N VAL A 162 -5.25 -29.37 6.22
CA VAL A 162 -6.17 -28.22 6.20
C VAL A 162 -5.44 -27.04 5.59
N VAL A 163 -6.03 -26.39 4.61
CA VAL A 163 -5.50 -25.19 3.97
C VAL A 163 -6.20 -23.95 4.50
N THR A 164 -5.42 -22.94 4.94
CA THR A 164 -5.93 -21.58 5.15
C THR A 164 -5.17 -20.61 4.28
N ASP A 165 -5.88 -19.85 3.45
CA ASP A 165 -5.26 -18.98 2.44
C ASP A 165 -6.17 -17.81 2.07
N HIS A 166 -5.61 -16.77 1.48
CA HIS A 166 -6.34 -15.62 0.96
C HIS A 166 -6.03 -15.34 -0.53
N HIS A 167 -5.06 -16.04 -1.08
CA HIS A 167 -4.65 -15.91 -2.47
C HIS A 167 -5.74 -16.35 -3.43
N ARG A 168 -5.60 -15.99 -4.69
CA ARG A 168 -6.55 -16.41 -5.73
C ARG A 168 -6.38 -17.91 -6.01
N PRO A 169 -7.48 -18.66 -5.96
CA PRO A 169 -7.43 -20.10 -6.28
C PRO A 169 -7.08 -20.33 -7.74
N GLY A 170 -6.52 -21.52 -8.03
CA GLY A 170 -6.38 -22.05 -9.37
C GLY A 170 -7.72 -22.52 -9.97
N ALA A 171 -7.66 -23.22 -11.09
CA ALA A 171 -8.84 -23.82 -11.73
C ALA A 171 -9.51 -24.91 -10.87
N THR A 172 -8.73 -25.58 -10.03
CA THR A 172 -9.16 -26.62 -9.09
C THR A 172 -8.61 -26.31 -7.71
N LEU A 173 -9.36 -26.67 -6.67
CA LEU A 173 -8.91 -26.59 -5.29
C LEU A 173 -8.26 -27.91 -4.86
N PRO A 174 -7.36 -27.91 -3.84
CA PRO A 174 -6.88 -29.11 -3.20
C PRO A 174 -8.03 -29.94 -2.59
N ASP A 175 -7.93 -31.27 -2.67
CA ASP A 175 -8.91 -32.19 -2.10
C ASP A 175 -8.71 -32.32 -0.57
N CYS A 176 -8.95 -31.24 0.17
CA CYS A 176 -8.92 -31.15 1.63
C CYS A 176 -9.79 -29.97 2.07
N PRO A 177 -10.09 -29.79 3.37
CA PRO A 177 -10.75 -28.57 3.85
C PRO A 177 -9.94 -27.32 3.50
N VAL A 178 -10.57 -26.38 2.78
CA VAL A 178 -9.98 -25.10 2.38
C VAL A 178 -10.75 -23.95 3.02
N VAL A 179 -10.11 -23.27 3.96
CA VAL A 179 -10.60 -22.05 4.61
C VAL A 179 -9.99 -20.86 3.87
N ALA A 180 -10.77 -20.23 3.03
CA ALA A 180 -10.29 -19.11 2.22
C ALA A 180 -11.39 -18.07 1.98
N THR A 181 -10.97 -16.86 1.70
CA THR A 181 -11.89 -15.77 1.37
C THR A 181 -12.54 -15.97 0.00
N ARG A 182 -11.91 -16.77 -0.89
CA ARG A 182 -12.38 -17.13 -2.24
C ARG A 182 -11.98 -18.57 -2.60
N PRO A 183 -12.90 -19.41 -3.10
CA PRO A 183 -14.33 -19.18 -3.19
C PRO A 183 -15.02 -19.39 -1.83
N SER A 184 -15.85 -18.45 -1.42
CA SER A 184 -16.63 -18.57 -0.17
C SER A 184 -17.84 -17.63 -0.22
N SER A 185 -18.75 -17.75 0.77
CA SER A 185 -19.84 -16.82 1.00
C SER A 185 -19.47 -15.70 1.99
N TYR A 186 -18.20 -15.60 2.35
CA TYR A 186 -17.73 -14.58 3.29
C TYR A 186 -17.91 -13.17 2.72
N PRO A 187 -18.52 -12.22 3.46
CA PRO A 187 -18.92 -10.93 2.91
C PRO A 187 -17.72 -10.04 2.52
N PHE A 188 -16.57 -10.22 3.18
CA PHE A 188 -15.39 -9.40 2.95
C PHE A 188 -14.19 -10.24 2.48
N PRO A 189 -13.93 -10.28 1.16
CA PRO A 189 -12.94 -11.19 0.58
C PRO A 189 -11.49 -10.67 0.61
N GLU A 190 -11.20 -9.56 1.30
CA GLU A 190 -9.90 -8.89 1.29
C GLU A 190 -9.11 -9.06 2.62
N LEU A 191 -9.40 -10.10 3.41
CA LEU A 191 -8.55 -10.45 4.54
C LEU A 191 -7.17 -10.91 4.05
N CYS A 192 -6.11 -10.61 4.81
CA CYS A 192 -4.80 -11.24 4.63
C CYS A 192 -4.77 -12.66 5.25
N GLY A 193 -3.73 -13.45 4.99
CA GLY A 193 -3.60 -14.81 5.52
C GLY A 193 -3.69 -14.88 7.04
N THR A 194 -3.04 -13.96 7.75
CA THR A 194 -3.17 -13.82 9.23
C THR A 194 -4.61 -13.51 9.65
N GLY A 195 -5.34 -12.71 8.86
CA GLY A 195 -6.76 -12.43 9.09
C GLY A 195 -7.62 -13.69 8.97
N VAL A 196 -7.35 -14.57 7.99
CA VAL A 196 -8.03 -15.86 7.84
C VAL A 196 -7.73 -16.77 9.03
N VAL A 197 -6.48 -16.84 9.49
CA VAL A 197 -6.12 -17.62 10.71
C VAL A 197 -6.81 -17.04 11.95
N PHE A 198 -6.95 -15.71 12.05
CA PHE A 198 -7.70 -15.09 13.14
C PHE A 198 -9.18 -15.51 13.14
N LYS A 199 -9.80 -15.62 11.97
CA LYS A 199 -11.18 -16.13 11.82
C LYS A 199 -11.27 -17.62 12.18
N LEU A 200 -10.29 -18.43 11.79
CA LEU A 200 -10.21 -19.85 12.21
C LEU A 200 -10.13 -19.97 13.75
N ALA A 201 -9.33 -19.13 14.39
CA ALA A 201 -9.23 -19.10 15.85
C ALA A 201 -10.55 -18.70 16.53
N GLN A 202 -11.33 -17.76 15.91
CA GLN A 202 -12.68 -17.44 16.36
C GLN A 202 -13.63 -18.65 16.24
N ALA A 203 -13.61 -19.37 15.13
CA ALA A 203 -14.43 -20.57 14.89
C ALA A 203 -14.06 -21.74 15.84
N LEU A 204 -12.78 -21.85 16.19
CA LEU A 204 -12.30 -22.81 17.19
C LEU A 204 -12.71 -22.45 18.62
N GLY A 205 -13.18 -21.22 18.86
CA GLY A 205 -13.61 -20.76 20.19
C GLY A 205 -12.46 -20.43 21.14
N VAL A 206 -11.32 -19.98 20.60
CA VAL A 206 -10.13 -19.63 21.40
C VAL A 206 -10.43 -18.41 22.30
N PRO A 207 -10.20 -18.48 23.61
CA PRO A 207 -10.48 -17.38 24.53
C PRO A 207 -9.42 -16.26 24.40
N ASN A 208 -9.83 -15.02 24.74
CA ASN A 208 -8.94 -13.84 24.77
C ASN A 208 -8.17 -13.60 23.46
N LEU A 209 -8.82 -13.85 22.33
CA LEU A 209 -8.20 -13.76 21.01
C LEU A 209 -7.74 -12.35 20.66
N GLU A 210 -8.34 -11.31 21.26
CA GLU A 210 -7.98 -9.90 21.09
C GLU A 210 -6.51 -9.60 21.44
N ARG A 211 -5.87 -10.44 22.25
CA ARG A 211 -4.43 -10.31 22.57
C ARG A 211 -3.53 -10.44 21.34
N HIS A 212 -4.03 -11.01 20.24
CA HIS A 212 -3.30 -11.23 19.01
C HIS A 212 -3.58 -10.16 17.93
N LEU A 213 -4.46 -9.18 18.18
CA LEU A 213 -4.78 -8.12 17.22
C LEU A 213 -3.56 -7.27 16.85
N ASP A 214 -2.53 -7.17 17.70
CA ASP A 214 -1.27 -6.53 17.38
C ASP A 214 -0.53 -7.22 16.22
N VAL A 215 -0.51 -8.55 16.19
CA VAL A 215 0.07 -9.35 15.10
C VAL A 215 -0.82 -9.31 13.86
N VAL A 216 -2.15 -9.34 14.02
CA VAL A 216 -3.10 -9.21 12.91
C VAL A 216 -2.94 -7.86 12.21
N ALA A 217 -2.83 -6.75 12.97
CA ALA A 217 -2.60 -5.43 12.38
C ALA A 217 -1.25 -5.34 11.66
N LEU A 218 -0.20 -5.92 12.24
CA LEU A 218 1.12 -5.96 11.63
C LEU A 218 1.08 -6.64 10.25
N ALA A 219 0.44 -7.79 10.16
CA ALA A 219 0.27 -8.55 8.92
C ALA A 219 -0.62 -7.82 7.91
N THR A 220 -1.82 -7.40 8.32
CA THR A 220 -2.80 -6.74 7.44
C THR A 220 -2.23 -5.50 6.75
N VAL A 221 -1.44 -4.70 7.49
CA VAL A 221 -0.78 -3.52 6.91
C VAL A 221 0.40 -3.91 6.02
N ALA A 222 1.17 -4.93 6.41
CA ALA A 222 2.37 -5.35 5.67
C ALA A 222 2.06 -6.03 4.34
N ASP A 223 0.98 -6.79 4.27
CA ASP A 223 0.50 -7.46 3.06
C ASP A 223 -0.20 -6.50 2.07
N VAL A 224 -0.39 -5.23 2.47
CA VAL A 224 -0.96 -4.19 1.62
C VAL A 224 -2.37 -4.52 1.14
N VAL A 225 -3.19 -5.18 1.96
CA VAL A 225 -4.62 -5.38 1.70
C VAL A 225 -5.43 -4.12 2.04
N PRO A 226 -6.64 -3.93 1.44
CA PRO A 226 -7.43 -2.72 1.67
C PRO A 226 -7.82 -2.52 3.14
N LEU A 227 -7.53 -1.32 3.69
CA LEU A 227 -7.90 -0.93 5.06
C LEU A 227 -9.32 -0.35 5.11
N VAL A 228 -10.27 -1.14 4.65
CA VAL A 228 -11.72 -0.86 4.68
C VAL A 228 -12.43 -2.01 5.36
N ASP A 229 -13.73 -1.85 5.66
CA ASP A 229 -14.57 -2.90 6.27
C ASP A 229 -13.87 -3.57 7.47
N GLU A 230 -13.81 -4.90 7.52
CA GLU A 230 -13.25 -5.67 8.63
C GLU A 230 -11.76 -5.38 8.87
N ASN A 231 -10.95 -5.26 7.81
CA ASN A 231 -9.52 -4.93 7.93
C ASN A 231 -9.29 -3.59 8.64
N ARG A 232 -10.14 -2.58 8.38
CA ARG A 232 -10.05 -1.29 9.05
C ARG A 232 -10.23 -1.43 10.56
N GLY A 233 -11.26 -2.15 10.99
CA GLY A 233 -11.53 -2.38 12.40
C GLY A 233 -10.44 -3.21 13.08
N LEU A 234 -9.98 -4.29 12.43
CA LEU A 234 -8.88 -5.13 12.91
C LEU A 234 -7.59 -4.32 13.10
N VAL A 235 -7.22 -3.49 12.11
CA VAL A 235 -6.01 -2.65 12.20
C VAL A 235 -6.17 -1.56 13.25
N ALA A 236 -7.31 -0.87 13.33
CA ALA A 236 -7.54 0.16 14.35
C ALA A 236 -7.44 -0.40 15.78
N SER A 237 -8.06 -1.57 16.02
CA SER A 237 -7.98 -2.27 17.31
C SER A 237 -6.58 -2.82 17.57
N GLY A 238 -5.93 -3.35 16.54
CA GLY A 238 -4.59 -3.88 16.61
C GLY A 238 -3.52 -2.82 16.89
N LEU A 239 -3.63 -1.62 16.33
CA LEU A 239 -2.74 -0.49 16.64
C LEU A 239 -2.88 -0.07 18.11
N LYS A 240 -4.11 0.00 18.64
CA LYS A 240 -4.35 0.26 20.07
C LYS A 240 -3.72 -0.83 20.95
N ARG A 241 -3.76 -2.09 20.50
CA ARG A 241 -3.14 -3.23 21.18
C ARG A 241 -1.62 -3.16 21.09
N LEU A 242 -1.07 -2.87 19.90
CA LEU A 242 0.37 -2.76 19.64
C LEU A 242 1.00 -1.66 20.51
N ALA A 243 0.32 -0.52 20.66
CA ALA A 243 0.73 0.56 21.56
C ALA A 243 0.94 0.11 23.02
N ARG A 244 0.23 -0.93 23.44
CA ARG A 244 0.24 -1.46 24.82
C ARG A 244 0.71 -2.92 24.89
N THR A 245 1.32 -3.42 23.83
CA THR A 245 1.74 -4.83 23.77
C THR A 245 2.71 -5.20 24.89
N THR A 246 2.52 -6.36 25.46
CA THR A 246 3.43 -6.96 26.44
C THR A 246 4.36 -7.99 25.82
N LYS A 247 4.16 -8.35 24.55
CA LYS A 247 4.98 -9.33 23.83
C LYS A 247 6.42 -8.83 23.71
N PRO A 248 7.41 -9.54 24.26
CA PRO A 248 8.80 -9.10 24.25
C PRO A 248 9.32 -8.82 22.84
N GLY A 249 8.98 -9.69 21.87
CA GLY A 249 9.40 -9.56 20.49
C GLY A 249 8.92 -8.28 19.81
N LEU A 250 7.63 -7.93 19.93
CA LEU A 250 7.08 -6.71 19.34
C LEU A 250 7.67 -5.45 20.01
N ARG A 251 7.88 -5.48 21.33
CA ARG A 251 8.53 -4.37 22.03
C ARG A 251 9.98 -4.18 21.56
N ALA A 252 10.74 -5.26 21.44
CA ALA A 252 12.11 -5.21 20.94
C ALA A 252 12.19 -4.73 19.49
N LEU A 253 11.25 -5.17 18.64
CA LEU A 253 11.13 -4.72 17.26
C LEU A 253 10.85 -3.22 17.15
N MET A 254 9.88 -2.69 17.93
CA MET A 254 9.58 -1.25 17.96
C MET A 254 10.78 -0.44 18.48
N ALA A 255 11.45 -0.89 19.52
CA ALA A 255 12.65 -0.23 20.06
C ALA A 255 13.78 -0.18 19.03
N SER A 256 14.08 -1.31 18.37
CA SER A 256 15.08 -1.41 17.29
C SER A 256 14.74 -0.47 16.12
N ALA A 257 13.45 -0.38 15.75
CA ALA A 257 12.96 0.50 14.72
C ALA A 257 12.80 1.96 15.14
N ARG A 258 13.08 2.30 16.41
CA ARG A 258 12.87 3.63 17.02
C ARG A 258 11.42 4.11 16.88
N VAL A 259 10.46 3.19 16.94
CA VAL A 259 9.02 3.51 16.95
C VAL A 259 8.59 3.75 18.38
N ASP A 260 8.01 4.92 18.62
CA ASP A 260 7.35 5.21 19.90
C ASP A 260 6.00 4.47 19.94
N PRO A 261 5.81 3.54 20.90
CA PRO A 261 4.54 2.82 21.01
C PRO A 261 3.33 3.74 21.22
N ALA A 262 3.49 4.90 21.85
CA ALA A 262 2.39 5.80 22.16
C ALA A 262 1.74 6.41 20.91
N VAL A 263 2.48 6.48 19.80
CA VAL A 263 2.06 7.11 18.54
C VAL A 263 2.24 6.17 17.34
N VAL A 264 2.23 4.84 17.59
CA VAL A 264 2.36 3.86 16.51
C VAL A 264 1.15 3.91 15.60
N ASP A 265 1.38 4.01 14.29
CA ASP A 265 0.39 4.06 13.24
C ASP A 265 0.65 3.00 12.15
N ALA A 266 -0.24 2.91 11.17
CA ALA A 266 -0.08 1.99 10.04
C ALA A 266 1.18 2.32 9.20
N GLY A 267 1.58 3.59 9.12
CA GLY A 267 2.81 4.01 8.46
C GLY A 267 4.05 3.48 9.17
N ALA A 268 4.08 3.49 10.50
CA ALA A 268 5.16 2.89 11.28
C ALA A 268 5.26 1.37 11.03
N ILE A 269 4.13 0.68 10.94
CA ILE A 269 4.10 -0.74 10.55
C ILE A 269 4.70 -0.91 9.15
N ALA A 270 4.13 -0.24 8.14
CA ALA A 270 4.48 -0.45 6.73
C ALA A 270 5.96 -0.12 6.41
N PHE A 271 6.49 0.97 6.99
CA PHE A 271 7.79 1.51 6.60
C PHE A 271 8.92 1.28 7.62
N ARG A 272 8.58 0.86 8.84
CA ARG A 272 9.58 0.67 9.90
C ARG A 272 9.59 -0.74 10.48
N LEU A 273 8.45 -1.33 10.81
CA LEU A 273 8.41 -2.67 11.44
C LEU A 273 8.45 -3.79 10.39
N ALA A 274 7.53 -3.82 9.45
CA ALA A 274 7.41 -4.85 8.42
C ALA A 274 8.70 -5.04 7.57
N PRO A 275 9.44 -3.98 7.16
CA PRO A 275 10.67 -4.15 6.41
C PRO A 275 11.76 -4.95 7.15
N ARG A 276 11.79 -4.90 8.49
CA ARG A 276 12.76 -5.66 9.31
C ARG A 276 12.43 -7.14 9.33
N ILE A 277 11.17 -7.49 9.47
CA ILE A 277 10.69 -8.87 9.38
C ILE A 277 10.93 -9.43 7.98
N ASN A 278 10.51 -8.69 6.94
CA ASN A 278 10.70 -9.09 5.54
C ASN A 278 12.18 -9.26 5.13
N ALA A 279 13.11 -8.55 5.79
CA ALA A 279 14.52 -8.64 5.46
C ALA A 279 15.08 -10.06 5.72
N ALA A 280 14.57 -10.78 6.72
CA ALA A 280 14.97 -12.15 7.01
C ALA A 280 14.71 -13.07 5.81
N GLY A 281 13.49 -13.10 5.27
CA GLY A 281 13.11 -13.91 4.10
C GLY A 281 13.71 -13.40 2.77
N ARG A 282 14.25 -12.17 2.72
CA ARG A 282 14.86 -11.60 1.50
C ARG A 282 16.36 -11.88 1.37
N LEU A 283 17.08 -12.02 2.48
CA LEU A 283 18.53 -12.22 2.49
C LEU A 283 18.94 -13.55 3.11
N GLY A 284 18.00 -14.31 3.69
CA GLY A 284 18.28 -15.57 4.36
C GLY A 284 17.00 -16.32 4.67
N HIS A 285 16.97 -16.98 5.83
CA HIS A 285 15.84 -17.78 6.29
C HIS A 285 14.94 -16.99 7.26
N PRO A 286 13.60 -17.04 7.13
CA PRO A 286 12.64 -16.25 7.91
C PRO A 286 12.55 -16.65 9.40
N LYS A 287 13.19 -17.76 9.82
CA LYS A 287 13.14 -18.30 11.19
C LYS A 287 13.32 -17.26 12.29
N ALA A 288 14.33 -16.38 12.16
CA ALA A 288 14.62 -15.38 13.20
C ALA A 288 13.45 -14.40 13.43
N ALA A 289 12.66 -14.11 12.39
CA ALA A 289 11.49 -13.26 12.49
C ALA A 289 10.32 -13.99 13.22
N LEU A 290 10.10 -15.27 12.93
CA LEU A 290 9.11 -16.07 13.64
C LEU A 290 9.51 -16.28 15.11
N ASP A 291 10.77 -16.63 15.38
CA ASP A 291 11.28 -16.78 16.74
C ASP A 291 11.09 -15.49 17.56
N LEU A 292 11.29 -14.31 16.92
CA LEU A 292 11.04 -13.01 17.55
C LEU A 292 9.57 -12.84 17.97
N LEU A 293 8.63 -13.27 17.14
CA LEU A 293 7.20 -13.15 17.46
C LEU A 293 6.73 -14.14 18.53
N LEU A 294 7.39 -15.29 18.65
CA LEU A 294 7.02 -16.37 19.55
C LEU A 294 7.76 -16.31 20.89
N THR A 295 8.91 -15.64 20.99
CA THR A 295 9.70 -15.65 22.24
C THR A 295 9.02 -14.91 23.39
N GLU A 296 9.05 -15.52 24.56
CA GLU A 296 8.64 -14.94 25.84
C GLU A 296 9.82 -14.33 26.62
N ASP A 297 11.08 -14.58 26.18
CA ASP A 297 12.29 -14.06 26.82
C ASP A 297 12.68 -12.66 26.26
N PRO A 298 12.69 -11.60 27.10
CA PRO A 298 13.09 -10.27 26.67
C PRO A 298 14.54 -10.18 26.18
N GLN A 299 15.47 -11.00 26.68
CA GLN A 299 16.87 -10.99 26.25
C GLN A 299 17.00 -11.58 24.86
N GLU A 300 16.34 -12.72 24.61
CA GLU A 300 16.30 -13.34 23.29
C GLU A 300 15.58 -12.44 22.28
N ALA A 301 14.47 -11.79 22.67
CA ALA A 301 13.79 -10.81 21.84
C ALA A 301 14.72 -9.65 21.43
N GLY A 302 15.53 -9.14 22.35
CA GLY A 302 16.51 -8.10 22.05
C GLY A 302 17.58 -8.57 21.05
N ARG A 303 18.08 -9.80 21.20
CA ARG A 303 19.07 -10.40 20.29
C ARG A 303 18.50 -10.57 18.88
N LEU A 304 17.29 -11.14 18.78
CA LEU A 304 16.61 -11.38 17.50
C LEU A 304 16.26 -10.06 16.79
N ALA A 305 15.76 -9.06 17.52
CA ALA A 305 15.47 -7.74 16.95
C ALA A 305 16.74 -7.06 16.39
N ALA A 306 17.88 -7.18 17.08
CA ALA A 306 19.15 -6.67 16.60
C ALA A 306 19.63 -7.42 15.33
N GLN A 307 19.40 -8.72 15.26
CA GLN A 307 19.69 -9.52 14.06
C GLN A 307 18.85 -9.05 12.86
N LEU A 308 17.54 -8.87 13.03
CA LEU A 308 16.65 -8.36 11.97
C LEU A 308 17.01 -6.94 11.54
N GLU A 309 17.42 -6.07 12.47
CA GLU A 309 17.93 -4.74 12.15
C GLU A 309 19.18 -4.79 11.29
N SER A 310 20.13 -5.72 11.57
CA SER A 310 21.31 -5.92 10.74
C SER A 310 20.92 -6.36 9.33
N LEU A 311 20.10 -7.40 9.21
CA LEU A 311 19.60 -7.89 7.91
C LEU A 311 18.89 -6.79 7.10
N ASN A 312 18.10 -5.95 7.78
CA ASN A 312 17.41 -4.84 7.11
C ASN A 312 18.39 -3.76 6.60
N ARG A 313 19.48 -3.47 7.33
CA ARG A 313 20.53 -2.56 6.86
C ARG A 313 21.28 -3.15 5.67
N ASP A 314 21.61 -4.43 5.73
CA ASP A 314 22.28 -5.12 4.63
C ASP A 314 21.40 -5.11 3.38
N ARG A 315 20.11 -5.39 3.53
CA ARG A 315 19.13 -5.29 2.45
C ARG A 315 19.06 -3.87 1.87
N GLN A 316 19.05 -2.81 2.71
CA GLN A 316 19.07 -1.42 2.25
C GLN A 316 20.35 -1.08 1.47
N SER A 317 21.51 -1.55 1.94
CA SER A 317 22.77 -1.34 1.25
C SER A 317 22.81 -2.01 -0.13
N VAL A 318 22.30 -3.25 -0.22
CA VAL A 318 22.15 -3.97 -1.50
C VAL A 318 21.17 -3.23 -2.42
N GLU A 319 20.04 -2.77 -1.90
CA GLU A 319 19.02 -2.01 -2.62
C GLU A 319 19.59 -0.71 -3.20
N GLU A 320 20.33 0.07 -2.40
CA GLU A 320 20.96 1.32 -2.84
C GLU A 320 22.02 1.09 -3.92
N ARG A 321 22.79 0.01 -3.81
CA ARG A 321 23.78 -0.39 -4.83
C ARG A 321 23.09 -0.72 -6.15
N ILE A 322 22.10 -1.63 -6.13
CA ILE A 322 21.38 -2.05 -7.34
C ILE A 322 20.66 -0.85 -7.98
N LEU A 323 20.02 0.01 -7.17
CA LEU A 323 19.33 1.20 -7.67
C LEU A 323 20.28 2.14 -8.40
N ARG A 324 21.47 2.38 -7.84
CA ARG A 324 22.50 3.24 -8.46
C ARG A 324 22.97 2.64 -9.77
N GLU A 325 23.34 1.37 -9.79
CA GLU A 325 23.80 0.68 -11.00
C GLU A 325 22.71 0.67 -12.09
N ALA A 326 21.46 0.44 -11.74
CA ALA A 326 20.34 0.48 -12.68
C ALA A 326 20.09 1.89 -13.24
N LEU A 327 20.21 2.93 -12.41
CA LEU A 327 20.10 4.32 -12.86
C LEU A 327 21.24 4.71 -13.80
N ASP A 328 22.47 4.34 -13.46
CA ASP A 328 23.65 4.61 -14.29
C ASP A 328 23.51 3.92 -15.66
N GLN A 329 22.99 2.69 -15.71
CA GLN A 329 22.70 2.01 -16.98
C GLN A 329 21.67 2.78 -17.82
N VAL A 330 20.54 3.21 -17.21
CA VAL A 330 19.49 3.95 -17.93
C VAL A 330 20.01 5.30 -18.44
N GLU A 331 20.86 5.99 -17.67
CA GLU A 331 21.48 7.25 -18.09
C GLU A 331 22.40 7.10 -19.30
N GLN A 332 23.08 5.95 -19.40
CA GLN A 332 24.00 5.64 -20.52
C GLN A 332 23.27 5.14 -21.77
N TRP A 333 21.97 4.84 -21.71
CA TRP A 333 21.22 4.38 -22.85
C TRP A 333 21.16 5.46 -23.96
N PRO A 334 21.15 5.05 -25.26
CA PRO A 334 20.82 5.93 -26.35
C PRO A 334 19.44 6.57 -26.13
N GLU A 335 19.25 7.79 -26.63
CA GLU A 335 18.01 8.55 -26.46
C GLU A 335 16.76 7.77 -26.93
N ALA A 336 16.87 7.03 -28.03
CA ALA A 336 15.78 6.20 -28.55
C ALA A 336 15.33 5.14 -27.53
N LYS A 337 16.26 4.50 -26.80
CA LYS A 337 15.95 3.52 -25.75
C LYS A 337 15.36 4.20 -24.52
N ARG A 338 15.86 5.39 -24.13
CA ARG A 338 15.32 6.17 -23.01
C ARG A 338 13.91 6.70 -23.26
N ARG A 339 13.51 6.84 -24.52
CA ARG A 339 12.14 7.25 -24.90
C ARG A 339 11.13 6.12 -24.88
N ARG A 340 11.57 4.84 -24.80
CA ARG A 340 10.66 3.70 -24.67
C ARG A 340 9.73 3.85 -23.48
N ARG A 341 8.51 3.35 -23.60
CA ARG A 341 7.46 3.43 -22.57
C ARG A 341 7.52 2.29 -21.56
N GLY A 342 8.39 1.30 -21.77
CA GLY A 342 8.69 0.20 -20.84
C GLY A 342 10.20 -0.06 -20.77
N TYR A 343 10.70 -0.37 -19.59
CA TYR A 343 12.12 -0.53 -19.33
C TYR A 343 12.43 -1.95 -18.85
N VAL A 344 13.48 -2.55 -19.42
CA VAL A 344 14.10 -3.77 -18.92
C VAL A 344 15.56 -3.45 -18.60
N VAL A 345 15.96 -3.70 -17.37
CA VAL A 345 17.33 -3.45 -16.88
C VAL A 345 17.86 -4.75 -16.27
N ALA A 346 19.04 -5.16 -16.67
CA ALA A 346 19.64 -6.42 -16.20
C ALA A 346 21.01 -6.17 -15.57
N GLY A 347 21.34 -6.94 -14.54
CA GLY A 347 22.66 -6.88 -13.91
C GLY A 347 23.09 -8.24 -13.41
N GLU A 348 24.37 -8.56 -13.62
CA GLU A 348 25.02 -9.72 -13.00
C GLU A 348 25.21 -9.46 -11.50
N GLU A 349 25.11 -10.50 -10.69
CA GLU A 349 25.28 -10.43 -9.22
C GLU A 349 24.25 -9.54 -8.48
N TRP A 350 23.16 -9.12 -9.14
CA TRP A 350 22.06 -8.49 -8.43
C TRP A 350 21.31 -9.51 -7.59
N HIS A 351 20.93 -9.10 -6.39
CA HIS A 351 20.27 -10.00 -5.47
C HIS A 351 18.79 -10.18 -5.81
N ARG A 352 18.39 -11.42 -6.20
CA ARG A 352 17.02 -11.75 -6.63
C ARG A 352 15.91 -11.39 -5.59
N GLY A 353 16.21 -11.41 -4.30
CA GLY A 353 15.31 -11.01 -3.23
C GLY A 353 15.07 -9.48 -3.11
N VAL A 354 15.88 -8.66 -3.81
CA VAL A 354 15.89 -7.19 -3.69
C VAL A 354 15.44 -6.48 -4.97
N ILE A 355 15.65 -7.08 -6.17
CA ILE A 355 15.32 -6.44 -7.44
C ILE A 355 13.88 -5.96 -7.55
N GLY A 356 12.90 -6.66 -6.94
CA GLY A 356 11.50 -6.24 -6.95
C GLY A 356 11.25 -4.91 -6.20
N ILE A 357 12.04 -4.62 -5.15
CA ILE A 357 11.97 -3.34 -4.44
C ILE A 357 12.54 -2.23 -5.33
N VAL A 358 13.68 -2.49 -5.96
CA VAL A 358 14.32 -1.53 -6.85
C VAL A 358 13.46 -1.26 -8.08
N ALA A 359 12.80 -2.28 -8.65
CA ALA A 359 11.83 -2.10 -9.74
C ALA A 359 10.73 -1.11 -9.37
N SER A 360 10.16 -1.21 -8.15
CA SER A 360 9.16 -0.24 -7.66
C SER A 360 9.71 1.19 -7.63
N ARG A 361 10.94 1.38 -7.13
CA ARG A 361 11.59 2.71 -7.08
C ARG A 361 11.85 3.29 -8.47
N LEU A 362 12.20 2.45 -9.46
CA LEU A 362 12.37 2.90 -10.83
C LEU A 362 11.01 3.26 -11.48
N VAL A 363 9.94 2.51 -11.19
CA VAL A 363 8.57 2.88 -11.61
C VAL A 363 8.17 4.23 -11.03
N GLU A 364 8.41 4.47 -9.74
CA GLU A 364 8.14 5.77 -9.10
C GLU A 364 8.93 6.92 -9.74
N ARG A 365 10.20 6.66 -10.10
CA ARG A 365 11.07 7.68 -10.69
C ARG A 365 10.74 8.00 -12.14
N PHE A 366 10.47 6.99 -12.96
CA PHE A 366 10.29 7.13 -14.41
C PHE A 366 8.83 7.17 -14.85
N HIS A 367 7.92 6.76 -13.97
CA HIS A 367 6.50 6.56 -14.25
C HIS A 367 6.26 5.68 -15.49
N ARG A 368 6.92 4.52 -15.52
CA ARG A 368 6.89 3.51 -16.59
C ARG A 368 6.90 2.10 -15.98
N PRO A 369 6.33 1.09 -16.66
CA PRO A 369 6.55 -0.29 -16.28
C PRO A 369 8.04 -0.64 -16.38
N VAL A 370 8.56 -1.31 -15.37
CA VAL A 370 9.97 -1.67 -15.26
C VAL A 370 10.11 -3.16 -14.89
N VAL A 371 10.96 -3.86 -15.60
CA VAL A 371 11.42 -5.21 -15.26
C VAL A 371 12.92 -5.15 -14.93
N LEU A 372 13.28 -5.56 -13.71
CA LEU A 372 14.67 -5.79 -13.33
C LEU A 372 14.98 -7.27 -13.38
N ILE A 373 16.12 -7.61 -13.96
CA ILE A 373 16.58 -9.00 -14.11
C ILE A 373 17.94 -9.16 -13.42
N ALA A 374 18.00 -10.11 -12.50
CA ALA A 374 19.19 -10.49 -11.77
C ALA A 374 19.78 -11.77 -12.39
N GLY A 375 21.04 -11.74 -12.78
CA GLY A 375 21.78 -12.88 -13.29
C GLY A 375 22.76 -13.42 -12.27
N GLY A 376 23.07 -14.73 -12.37
CA GLY A 376 24.02 -15.41 -11.53
C GLY A 376 24.28 -16.84 -12.03
N GLU A 377 25.00 -17.62 -11.25
CA GLU A 377 25.30 -19.05 -11.55
C GLU A 377 24.01 -19.88 -11.60
N ASP A 378 23.01 -19.53 -10.81
CA ASP A 378 21.70 -20.20 -10.72
C ASP A 378 20.69 -19.79 -11.82
N GLY A 379 21.13 -19.06 -12.85
CA GLY A 379 20.27 -18.57 -13.93
C GLY A 379 19.86 -17.10 -13.80
N TRP A 380 18.92 -16.66 -14.63
CA TRP A 380 18.47 -15.28 -14.70
C TRP A 380 16.99 -15.18 -14.30
N THR A 381 16.72 -14.40 -13.28
CA THR A 381 15.35 -14.19 -12.77
C THR A 381 14.99 -12.72 -12.75
N GLY A 382 13.76 -12.38 -13.13
CA GLY A 382 13.29 -11.02 -13.19
C GLY A 382 12.12 -10.73 -12.25
N SER A 383 12.02 -9.48 -11.85
CA SER A 383 10.87 -8.94 -11.11
C SER A 383 10.41 -7.64 -11.77
N GLY A 384 9.16 -7.64 -12.21
CA GLY A 384 8.52 -6.49 -12.83
C GLY A 384 7.58 -5.74 -11.88
N ARG A 385 7.49 -4.44 -12.11
CA ARG A 385 6.52 -3.54 -11.47
C ARG A 385 5.93 -2.62 -12.53
N SER A 386 4.68 -2.20 -12.31
CA SER A 386 3.93 -1.47 -13.32
C SER A 386 3.29 -0.20 -12.81
N ILE A 387 2.83 0.63 -13.75
CA ILE A 387 1.94 1.77 -13.52
C ILE A 387 0.48 1.33 -13.71
N PRO A 388 -0.52 2.05 -13.14
CA PRO A 388 -1.93 1.67 -13.22
C PRO A 388 -2.46 1.48 -14.66
N ALA A 389 -1.94 2.22 -15.63
CA ALA A 389 -2.35 2.17 -17.03
C ALA A 389 -1.85 0.91 -17.78
N PHE A 390 -0.90 0.14 -17.22
CA PHE A 390 -0.27 -0.97 -17.93
C PHE A 390 -0.50 -2.33 -17.25
N ASP A 391 -0.90 -3.31 -18.03
CA ASP A 391 -1.04 -4.70 -17.58
C ASP A 391 0.26 -5.48 -17.78
N LEU A 392 1.02 -5.61 -16.68
CA LEU A 392 2.31 -6.31 -16.70
C LEU A 392 2.15 -7.80 -17.00
N HIS A 393 1.12 -8.45 -16.45
CA HIS A 393 0.86 -9.87 -16.72
C HIS A 393 0.57 -10.12 -18.19
N GLY A 394 -0.31 -9.32 -18.80
CA GLY A 394 -0.60 -9.39 -20.23
C GLY A 394 0.63 -9.10 -21.10
N ALA A 395 1.49 -8.17 -20.67
CA ALA A 395 2.74 -7.86 -21.37
C ALA A 395 3.74 -9.02 -21.34
N LEU A 396 3.90 -9.70 -20.19
CA LEU A 396 4.74 -10.91 -20.12
C LEU A 396 4.19 -12.05 -20.96
N ALA A 397 2.85 -12.22 -21.01
CA ALA A 397 2.21 -13.19 -21.90
C ALA A 397 2.52 -12.89 -23.38
N ALA A 398 2.48 -11.62 -23.78
CA ALA A 398 2.83 -11.20 -25.14
C ALA A 398 4.31 -11.40 -25.50
N CYS A 399 5.19 -11.51 -24.49
CA CYS A 399 6.62 -11.74 -24.64
C CYS A 399 7.05 -13.17 -24.26
N SER A 400 6.09 -14.11 -24.11
CA SER A 400 6.33 -15.45 -23.56
C SER A 400 7.37 -16.29 -24.35
N ASP A 401 7.49 -16.07 -25.65
CA ASP A 401 8.46 -16.78 -26.50
C ASP A 401 9.94 -16.55 -26.09
N HIS A 402 10.19 -15.52 -25.29
CA HIS A 402 11.53 -15.19 -24.77
C HIS A 402 11.74 -15.64 -23.33
N LEU A 403 10.72 -16.21 -22.67
CA LEU A 403 10.74 -16.53 -21.24
C LEU A 403 10.64 -18.04 -21.00
N GLU A 404 11.37 -18.53 -19.99
CA GLU A 404 11.23 -19.93 -19.55
C GLU A 404 9.99 -20.12 -18.68
N ARG A 405 9.78 -19.21 -17.73
CA ARG A 405 8.62 -19.17 -16.83
C ARG A 405 8.27 -17.72 -16.50
N TRP A 406 7.00 -17.46 -16.31
CA TRP A 406 6.51 -16.15 -15.88
C TRP A 406 5.19 -16.30 -15.16
N GLY A 407 4.85 -15.31 -14.31
CA GLY A 407 3.60 -15.28 -13.57
C GLY A 407 3.47 -14.05 -12.69
N GLY A 408 2.28 -13.82 -12.17
CA GLY A 408 2.00 -12.70 -11.31
C GLY A 408 0.68 -12.01 -11.66
N HIS A 409 0.62 -10.71 -11.37
CA HIS A 409 -0.59 -9.90 -11.52
C HIS A 409 -0.34 -8.66 -12.36
N ARG A 410 -1.40 -7.90 -12.63
CA ARG A 410 -1.35 -6.66 -13.40
C ARG A 410 -0.25 -5.68 -12.95
N ALA A 411 -0.02 -5.54 -11.64
CA ALA A 411 0.89 -4.54 -11.07
C ALA A 411 2.29 -5.09 -10.79
N ALA A 412 2.45 -6.38 -10.57
CA ALA A 412 3.70 -7.02 -10.19
C ALA A 412 3.76 -8.45 -10.72
N ALA A 413 4.91 -8.81 -11.29
CA ALA A 413 5.11 -10.14 -11.86
C ALA A 413 6.58 -10.58 -11.72
N GLY A 414 6.80 -11.90 -11.79
CA GLY A 414 8.11 -12.52 -11.82
C GLY A 414 8.33 -13.29 -13.11
N LEU A 415 9.57 -13.53 -13.47
CA LEU A 415 9.95 -14.32 -14.64
C LEU A 415 11.29 -15.04 -14.45
N SER A 416 11.51 -16.09 -15.26
CA SER A 416 12.82 -16.69 -15.51
C SER A 416 13.14 -16.62 -16.99
N ILE A 417 14.40 -16.41 -17.34
CA ILE A 417 14.84 -16.16 -18.70
C ILE A 417 16.28 -16.64 -18.94
N ASP A 418 16.58 -17.13 -20.10
CA ASP A 418 17.95 -17.37 -20.53
C ASP A 418 18.70 -16.07 -20.82
N LYS A 419 20.00 -16.03 -20.50
CA LYS A 419 20.86 -14.87 -20.76
C LYS A 419 20.81 -14.42 -22.22
N GLU A 420 20.76 -15.38 -23.14
CA GLU A 420 20.76 -15.16 -24.59
C GLU A 420 19.50 -14.43 -25.07
N ASN A 421 18.39 -14.58 -24.36
CA ASN A 421 17.10 -13.99 -24.68
C ASN A 421 16.89 -12.57 -24.09
N LEU A 422 17.80 -12.09 -23.23
CA LEU A 422 17.63 -10.81 -22.51
C LEU A 422 17.41 -9.62 -23.44
N GLU A 423 18.18 -9.49 -24.52
CA GLU A 423 18.08 -8.37 -25.45
C GLU A 423 16.80 -8.46 -26.28
N ALA A 424 16.44 -9.65 -26.75
CA ALA A 424 15.20 -9.88 -27.49
C ALA A 424 13.96 -9.62 -26.64
N PHE A 425 13.97 -10.07 -25.39
CA PHE A 425 12.92 -9.76 -24.43
C PHE A 425 12.81 -8.26 -24.14
N ALA A 426 13.93 -7.56 -23.94
CA ALA A 426 13.93 -6.12 -23.67
C ALA A 426 13.34 -5.31 -24.84
N GLU A 427 13.65 -5.70 -26.07
CA GLU A 427 13.09 -5.07 -27.27
C GLU A 427 11.59 -5.37 -27.41
N ALA A 428 11.17 -6.63 -27.23
CA ALA A 428 9.78 -7.04 -27.31
C ALA A 428 8.90 -6.36 -26.24
N PHE A 429 9.39 -6.31 -25.00
CA PHE A 429 8.70 -5.66 -23.88
C PHE A 429 8.56 -4.15 -24.11
N GLY A 430 9.65 -3.49 -24.54
CA GLY A 430 9.62 -2.07 -24.88
C GLY A 430 8.67 -1.76 -26.02
N ALA A 431 8.68 -2.57 -27.11
CA ALA A 431 7.77 -2.40 -28.24
C ALA A 431 6.29 -2.62 -27.84
N HIS A 432 6.01 -3.62 -26.99
CA HIS A 432 4.67 -3.84 -26.47
C HIS A 432 4.17 -2.62 -25.65
N ALA A 433 5.02 -2.11 -24.76
CA ALA A 433 4.69 -0.94 -23.95
C ALA A 433 4.46 0.32 -24.83
N ASP A 434 5.27 0.54 -25.86
CA ASP A 434 5.09 1.64 -26.82
C ASP A 434 3.77 1.53 -27.60
N GLY A 435 3.29 0.31 -27.85
CA GLY A 435 2.03 0.05 -28.54
C GLY A 435 0.77 0.23 -27.69
N VAL A 436 0.91 0.05 -26.37
CA VAL A 436 -0.24 0.04 -25.43
C VAL A 436 -0.40 1.38 -24.70
N LEU A 437 0.70 2.00 -24.24
CA LEU A 437 0.67 3.22 -23.45
C LEU A 437 0.62 4.47 -24.36
N ALA A 438 -0.16 5.47 -23.96
CA ALA A 438 -0.12 6.81 -24.51
C ALA A 438 0.86 7.70 -23.72
N GLU A 439 1.18 8.91 -24.22
CA GLU A 439 2.06 9.85 -23.49
C GLU A 439 1.43 10.32 -22.18
N ASP A 440 0.11 10.50 -22.16
CA ASP A 440 -0.62 10.91 -20.97
C ASP A 440 -0.58 9.85 -19.86
N ASP A 441 -0.49 8.57 -20.20
CA ASP A 441 -0.35 7.47 -19.24
C ASP A 441 1.00 7.53 -18.49
N LEU A 442 2.00 8.18 -19.08
CA LEU A 442 3.33 8.37 -18.50
C LEU A 442 3.43 9.62 -17.62
N MET A 443 2.36 10.38 -17.49
CA MET A 443 2.30 11.55 -16.64
C MET A 443 1.78 11.16 -15.24
N PRO A 444 2.61 11.28 -14.19
CA PRO A 444 2.15 10.95 -12.85
C PRO A 444 1.03 11.88 -12.41
N SER A 445 -0.10 11.33 -12.01
CA SER A 445 -1.24 12.09 -11.51
C SER A 445 -1.33 12.02 -9.99
N THR A 446 -1.49 13.17 -9.34
CA THR A 446 -1.70 13.25 -7.89
C THR A 446 -3.20 13.33 -7.60
N HIS A 447 -3.72 12.34 -6.90
CA HIS A 447 -5.11 12.39 -6.41
C HIS A 447 -5.24 13.41 -5.28
N ILE A 448 -6.24 14.27 -5.39
CA ILE A 448 -6.60 15.29 -4.40
C ILE A 448 -7.93 14.91 -3.76
N ASP A 449 -7.96 14.91 -2.44
CA ASP A 449 -9.18 14.61 -1.68
C ASP A 449 -10.03 15.85 -1.41
N ALA A 450 -9.41 17.03 -1.22
CA ALA A 450 -10.12 18.29 -1.04
C ALA A 450 -9.25 19.50 -1.40
N VAL A 451 -9.89 20.59 -1.84
CA VAL A 451 -9.26 21.91 -1.97
C VAL A 451 -9.53 22.71 -0.70
N VAL A 452 -8.53 23.46 -0.24
CA VAL A 452 -8.61 24.19 1.02
C VAL A 452 -8.07 25.61 0.90
N ARG A 453 -8.56 26.50 1.76
CA ARG A 453 -8.00 27.84 1.95
C ARG A 453 -6.95 27.83 3.04
N GLY A 454 -6.02 28.79 2.97
CA GLY A 454 -5.02 28.94 4.03
C GLY A 454 -5.61 29.14 5.42
N ALA A 455 -6.75 29.81 5.52
CA ALA A 455 -7.47 30.04 6.79
C ALA A 455 -8.06 28.76 7.43
N ASP A 456 -8.31 27.71 6.61
CA ASP A 456 -8.89 26.46 7.07
C ASP A 456 -7.84 25.52 7.69
N LEU A 457 -6.54 25.82 7.53
CA LEU A 457 -5.43 24.98 7.98
C LEU A 457 -5.21 25.12 9.49
N THR A 458 -6.11 24.56 10.27
CA THR A 458 -6.16 24.63 11.72
C THR A 458 -5.77 23.31 12.39
N LEU A 459 -5.49 23.35 13.71
CA LEU A 459 -5.30 22.11 14.49
C LEU A 459 -6.57 21.27 14.54
N SER A 460 -7.75 21.89 14.60
CA SER A 460 -9.02 21.17 14.56
C SER A 460 -9.16 20.37 13.27
N LEU A 461 -8.78 20.94 12.11
CA LEU A 461 -8.78 20.20 10.86
C LEU A 461 -7.75 19.04 10.87
N CYS A 462 -6.58 19.22 11.51
CA CYS A 462 -5.63 18.11 11.69
C CYS A 462 -6.28 16.94 12.44
N GLU A 463 -6.99 17.22 13.54
CA GLU A 463 -7.66 16.22 14.37
C GLU A 463 -8.79 15.51 13.60
N GLU A 464 -9.61 16.25 12.86
CA GLU A 464 -10.65 15.68 12.02
C GLU A 464 -10.08 14.74 10.93
N LEU A 465 -9.01 15.16 10.27
CA LEU A 465 -8.38 14.34 9.23
C LEU A 465 -7.68 13.11 9.81
N GLU A 466 -7.12 13.21 11.02
CA GLU A 466 -6.51 12.07 11.72
C GLU A 466 -7.57 11.03 12.15
N ALA A 467 -8.80 11.46 12.44
CA ALA A 467 -9.91 10.55 12.73
C ALA A 467 -10.29 9.63 11.54
N LEU A 468 -9.83 9.94 10.33
CA LEU A 468 -9.98 9.07 9.16
C LEU A 468 -8.99 7.88 9.15
N ALA A 469 -8.00 7.84 10.05
CA ALA A 469 -7.03 6.74 10.19
C ALA A 469 -7.74 5.43 10.65
N PRO A 470 -7.14 4.23 10.43
CA PRO A 470 -5.81 3.98 9.85
C PRO A 470 -5.76 4.17 8.34
N PHE A 471 -4.63 4.70 7.85
CA PHE A 471 -4.40 4.94 6.43
C PHE A 471 -3.57 3.83 5.78
N GLY A 472 -3.96 3.43 4.56
CA GLY A 472 -3.29 2.41 3.77
C GLY A 472 -3.97 2.21 2.41
N LEU A 473 -3.85 1.03 1.82
CA LEU A 473 -4.59 0.70 0.59
C LEU A 473 -6.10 0.79 0.87
N GLY A 474 -6.88 1.27 -0.10
CA GLY A 474 -8.34 1.48 0.06
C GLY A 474 -8.73 2.71 0.90
N ASN A 475 -7.87 3.15 1.83
CA ASN A 475 -8.03 4.39 2.61
C ASN A 475 -6.72 5.18 2.65
N PRO A 476 -6.28 5.82 1.56
CA PRO A 476 -5.03 6.56 1.52
C PRO A 476 -5.05 7.78 2.45
N GLY A 477 -3.88 8.19 2.93
CA GLY A 477 -3.76 9.43 3.70
C GLY A 477 -4.23 10.63 2.89
N VAL A 478 -5.00 11.52 3.52
CA VAL A 478 -5.65 12.67 2.87
C VAL A 478 -4.63 13.59 2.21
N THR A 479 -4.89 13.94 0.96
CA THR A 479 -4.11 14.91 0.19
C THR A 479 -4.97 16.13 -0.08
N LEU A 480 -4.56 17.25 0.51
CA LEU A 480 -5.19 18.56 0.31
C LEU A 480 -4.47 19.33 -0.81
N LEU A 481 -5.17 20.23 -1.46
CA LEU A 481 -4.64 21.15 -2.46
C LEU A 481 -4.94 22.60 -2.05
N ALA A 482 -3.93 23.45 -2.07
CA ALA A 482 -4.09 24.91 -2.06
C ALA A 482 -3.61 25.47 -3.41
N VAL A 483 -4.46 26.24 -4.07
CA VAL A 483 -4.23 26.73 -5.44
C VAL A 483 -3.75 28.18 -5.44
N GLY A 484 -2.72 28.50 -6.24
CA GLY A 484 -2.23 29.88 -6.39
C GLY A 484 -1.48 30.39 -5.16
N CYS A 485 -0.70 29.54 -4.53
CA CYS A 485 0.10 29.86 -3.35
C CYS A 485 1.38 30.63 -3.68
N GLU A 486 1.81 31.48 -2.77
CA GLU A 486 3.15 32.09 -2.77
C GLU A 486 4.06 31.28 -1.85
N LEU A 487 5.28 31.00 -2.33
CA LEU A 487 6.31 30.31 -1.55
C LEU A 487 7.35 31.30 -1.03
N SER A 488 7.71 31.16 0.24
CA SER A 488 8.69 32.04 0.91
C SER A 488 9.51 31.28 1.94
N ALA A 489 10.50 31.93 2.55
CA ALA A 489 11.38 31.33 3.57
C ALA A 489 11.96 29.97 3.14
N LEU A 490 12.31 29.84 1.86
CA LEU A 490 12.87 28.64 1.26
C LEU A 490 14.27 28.34 1.81
N GLY A 491 14.48 27.13 2.32
CA GLY A 491 15.77 26.70 2.83
C GLY A 491 15.93 25.19 2.75
N ALA A 492 17.12 24.72 2.35
CA ALA A 492 17.47 23.31 2.38
C ALA A 492 17.81 22.87 3.82
N VAL A 493 17.32 21.70 4.23
CA VAL A 493 17.55 21.10 5.57
C VAL A 493 17.91 19.62 5.43
N GLY A 494 18.44 19.00 6.50
CA GLY A 494 18.84 17.59 6.48
C GLY A 494 19.91 17.31 5.42
N ASP A 495 21.06 17.97 5.54
CA ASP A 495 22.19 17.87 4.59
C ASP A 495 21.78 18.16 3.13
N GLY A 496 20.85 19.10 2.94
CA GLY A 496 20.38 19.51 1.61
C GLY A 496 19.34 18.57 0.98
N LYS A 497 18.91 17.52 1.68
CA LYS A 497 17.98 16.51 1.14
C LYS A 497 16.53 17.01 1.10
N HIS A 498 16.13 17.87 2.02
CA HIS A 498 14.74 18.30 2.20
C HIS A 498 14.61 19.80 2.02
N LEU A 499 13.43 20.28 1.66
CA LEU A 499 13.12 21.67 1.50
C LEU A 499 12.17 22.12 2.63
N LYS A 500 12.58 23.10 3.43
CA LYS A 500 11.72 23.82 4.39
C LYS A 500 11.26 25.11 3.75
N LEU A 501 9.99 25.44 3.90
CA LEU A 501 9.40 26.64 3.26
C LEU A 501 8.19 27.12 4.06
N ALA A 502 7.70 28.31 3.70
CA ALA A 502 6.39 28.79 4.08
C ALA A 502 5.51 28.93 2.85
N VAL A 503 4.26 28.50 2.97
CA VAL A 503 3.21 28.60 1.95
C VAL A 503 2.24 29.68 2.41
N THR A 504 2.00 30.69 1.57
CA THR A 504 0.99 31.73 1.81
C THR A 504 -0.13 31.57 0.80
N HIS A 505 -1.35 31.41 1.30
CA HIS A 505 -2.56 31.33 0.49
C HIS A 505 -3.63 32.26 1.06
N GLU A 506 -4.16 33.17 0.24
CA GLU A 506 -5.18 34.18 0.64
C GLU A 506 -4.80 34.95 1.93
N GLY A 507 -3.52 35.30 2.08
CA GLY A 507 -3.00 36.04 3.23
C GLY A 507 -2.68 35.18 4.47
N ALA A 508 -3.13 33.94 4.55
CA ALA A 508 -2.76 33.01 5.63
C ALA A 508 -1.44 32.31 5.30
N ARG A 509 -0.54 32.28 6.29
CA ARG A 509 0.81 31.69 6.16
C ARG A 509 0.96 30.45 7.00
N SER A 510 1.39 29.35 6.37
CA SER A 510 1.64 28.05 7.02
C SER A 510 3.07 27.56 6.80
N GLY A 511 3.65 26.91 7.83
CA GLY A 511 4.94 26.25 7.70
C GLY A 511 4.82 24.94 6.93
N ALA A 512 5.81 24.66 6.07
CA ALA A 512 5.80 23.47 5.24
C ALA A 512 7.17 22.79 5.17
N ILE A 513 7.15 21.47 4.93
CA ILE A 513 8.32 20.64 4.64
C ILE A 513 8.06 19.78 3.40
N ALA A 514 9.01 19.76 2.48
CA ALA A 514 8.99 18.90 1.29
C ALA A 514 10.17 17.91 1.38
N PHE A 515 9.89 16.66 1.75
CA PHE A 515 10.91 15.63 1.88
C PHE A 515 11.47 15.23 0.51
N GLY A 516 12.80 15.05 0.41
CA GLY A 516 13.48 14.65 -0.82
C GLY A 516 13.55 15.73 -1.91
N GLN A 517 13.06 16.97 -1.66
CA GLN A 517 12.97 18.03 -2.67
C GLN A 517 14.00 19.16 -2.50
N GLY A 518 15.05 18.94 -1.70
CA GLY A 518 16.06 19.98 -1.45
C GLY A 518 16.77 20.46 -2.71
N ALA A 519 17.01 19.59 -3.70
CA ALA A 519 17.61 19.95 -4.99
C ALA A 519 16.74 20.89 -5.85
N GLN A 520 15.46 21.06 -5.52
CA GLN A 520 14.54 21.94 -6.26
C GLN A 520 14.47 23.37 -5.71
N LEU A 521 15.27 23.69 -4.70
CA LEU A 521 15.27 24.98 -4.01
C LEU A 521 15.33 26.19 -4.98
N ASP A 522 16.24 26.15 -5.96
CA ASP A 522 16.44 27.28 -6.89
C ASP A 522 15.28 27.43 -7.89
N ARG A 523 14.57 26.37 -8.18
CA ARG A 523 13.35 26.39 -9.00
C ARG A 523 12.27 27.23 -8.32
N TYR A 524 12.03 26.99 -7.01
CA TYR A 524 10.95 27.64 -6.27
C TYR A 524 11.30 29.05 -5.75
N ARG A 525 12.49 29.57 -6.06
CA ARG A 525 12.88 30.97 -5.80
C ARG A 525 12.31 31.97 -6.83
N ARG A 526 11.69 31.45 -7.90
CA ARG A 526 11.04 32.30 -8.91
C ARG A 526 9.76 32.88 -8.30
N ALA A 527 9.47 34.17 -8.62
CA ALA A 527 8.25 34.84 -8.14
C ALA A 527 7.01 34.38 -8.95
N LEU A 528 6.65 33.12 -8.82
CA LEU A 528 5.49 32.51 -9.49
C LEU A 528 4.47 32.06 -8.44
N GLN A 529 3.24 31.86 -8.86
CA GLN A 529 2.23 31.18 -8.06
C GLN A 529 2.30 29.67 -8.28
N TYR A 530 2.00 28.92 -7.24
CA TYR A 530 2.10 27.46 -7.23
C TYR A 530 0.85 26.82 -6.66
N ASP A 531 0.47 25.69 -7.24
CA ASP A 531 -0.52 24.80 -6.62
C ASP A 531 0.22 23.80 -5.75
N VAL A 532 -0.12 23.75 -4.48
CA VAL A 532 0.61 22.93 -3.50
C VAL A 532 -0.29 21.80 -3.02
N ALA A 533 0.12 20.56 -3.34
CA ALA A 533 -0.51 19.35 -2.81
C ALA A 533 0.24 18.84 -1.57
N PHE A 534 -0.45 18.64 -0.47
CA PHE A 534 0.15 18.32 0.82
C PHE A 534 -0.75 17.44 1.71
N LYS A 535 -0.13 16.83 2.73
CA LYS A 535 -0.82 16.31 3.90
C LYS A 535 -0.75 17.36 5.01
N LEU A 536 -1.85 17.56 5.73
CA LEU A 536 -1.89 18.43 6.90
C LEU A 536 -1.66 17.59 8.15
N GLN A 537 -0.72 18.01 9.00
CA GLN A 537 -0.38 17.31 10.25
C GLN A 537 -0.17 18.31 11.39
N ALA A 538 -0.47 17.90 12.62
CA ALA A 538 -0.05 18.62 13.80
C ALA A 538 1.45 18.35 14.05
N ASN A 539 2.26 19.40 14.07
CA ASN A 539 3.69 19.31 14.33
C ASN A 539 4.02 19.92 15.69
N GLN A 540 4.71 19.16 16.53
CA GLN A 540 5.18 19.63 17.81
C GLN A 540 6.66 20.05 17.72
N TRP A 541 6.92 21.31 17.99
CA TRP A 541 8.27 21.86 18.00
C TRP A 541 8.47 22.80 19.18
N ASN A 542 9.51 22.59 19.98
CA ASN A 542 9.82 23.41 21.17
C ASN A 542 8.62 23.60 22.11
N GLY A 543 7.81 22.56 22.32
CA GLY A 543 6.64 22.61 23.19
C GLY A 543 5.40 23.27 22.58
N THR A 544 5.48 23.80 21.36
CA THR A 544 4.34 24.38 20.64
C THR A 544 3.85 23.39 19.59
N VAL A 545 2.53 23.18 19.55
CA VAL A 545 1.86 22.38 18.51
C VAL A 545 1.25 23.34 17.48
N SER A 546 1.54 23.11 16.20
CA SER A 546 1.01 23.93 15.10
C SER A 546 0.72 23.08 13.86
N PRO A 547 -0.22 23.50 12.99
CA PRO A 547 -0.42 22.85 11.71
C PRO A 547 0.83 22.97 10.85
N GLN A 548 1.22 21.88 10.19
CA GLN A 548 2.32 21.84 9.24
C GLN A 548 1.90 21.13 7.97
N LEU A 549 2.30 21.68 6.84
CA LEU A 549 2.09 21.09 5.53
C LEU A 549 3.26 20.15 5.21
N VAL A 550 2.98 18.87 5.08
CA VAL A 550 3.92 17.89 4.52
C VAL A 550 3.66 17.82 3.02
N VAL A 551 4.48 18.57 2.28
CA VAL A 551 4.30 18.75 0.83
C VAL A 551 4.57 17.44 0.09
N LYS A 552 3.60 17.01 -0.70
CA LYS A 552 3.74 15.89 -1.63
C LYS A 552 4.31 16.37 -2.97
N ARG A 553 3.70 17.42 -3.53
CA ARG A 553 4.08 17.95 -4.83
C ARG A 553 3.74 19.43 -4.92
N ILE A 554 4.55 20.16 -5.67
CA ILE A 554 4.33 21.57 -6.03
C ILE A 554 4.23 21.61 -7.56
N PHE A 555 3.16 22.21 -8.05
CA PHE A 555 2.89 22.41 -9.47
C PHE A 555 2.96 23.89 -9.78
N ASP A 556 3.43 24.25 -10.96
CA ASP A 556 3.31 25.64 -11.44
C ASP A 556 1.81 25.91 -11.69
N THR A 557 1.27 26.98 -11.09
CA THR A 557 -0.10 27.41 -11.40
C THR A 557 -0.14 27.88 -12.85
N PRO A 558 -1.06 27.39 -13.69
CA PRO A 558 -1.16 27.83 -15.07
C PRO A 558 -1.40 29.33 -15.16
N ASP A 559 -0.63 30.05 -16.00
CA ASP A 559 -0.81 31.49 -16.25
C ASP A 559 -2.26 31.83 -16.65
N ARG A 560 -2.90 30.92 -17.35
CA ARG A 560 -4.28 31.01 -17.80
C ARG A 560 -5.31 31.06 -16.65
N TYR A 561 -4.96 30.60 -15.44
CA TYR A 561 -5.88 30.62 -14.30
C TYR A 561 -6.39 32.04 -13.98
N ALA A 562 -5.50 33.03 -13.99
CA ALA A 562 -5.87 34.41 -13.74
C ALA A 562 -6.79 34.97 -14.84
N GLU A 563 -6.52 34.62 -16.10
CA GLU A 563 -7.35 35.02 -17.25
C GLU A 563 -8.75 34.41 -17.17
N LEU A 564 -8.84 33.11 -16.84
CA LEU A 564 -10.12 32.41 -16.67
C LEU A 564 -10.94 32.99 -15.52
N ARG A 565 -10.31 33.30 -14.37
CA ARG A 565 -11.01 33.98 -13.28
C ARG A 565 -11.62 35.29 -13.69
N LYS A 566 -10.86 36.12 -14.45
CA LYS A 566 -11.36 37.39 -14.95
C LYS A 566 -12.53 37.17 -15.91
N TRP A 567 -12.38 36.27 -16.88
CA TRP A 567 -13.45 35.92 -17.84
C TRP A 567 -14.71 35.43 -17.09
N LEU A 568 -14.61 34.54 -16.12
CA LEU A 568 -15.76 34.07 -15.33
C LEU A 568 -16.40 35.19 -14.53
N ALA A 569 -15.63 36.13 -13.99
CA ALA A 569 -16.18 37.31 -13.30
C ALA A 569 -16.98 38.22 -14.25
N ASP A 570 -16.55 38.34 -15.49
CA ASP A 570 -17.28 39.10 -16.53
C ASP A 570 -18.56 38.35 -16.96
N GLN A 571 -18.48 37.02 -17.15
CA GLN A 571 -19.65 36.16 -17.41
C GLN A 571 -20.67 36.17 -16.26
N TRP A 572 -20.20 36.26 -15.00
CA TRP A 572 -21.09 36.38 -13.83
C TRP A 572 -21.91 37.67 -13.82
N ARG A 573 -21.31 38.76 -14.30
CA ARG A 573 -21.96 40.10 -14.40
C ARG A 573 -22.92 40.21 -15.58
N ALA A 574 -22.76 39.34 -16.58
CA ALA A 574 -23.65 39.33 -17.75
C ALA A 574 -25.03 38.77 -17.42
N ASP A 575 -26.06 39.14 -18.16
CA ASP A 575 -27.37 38.57 -18.04
C ASP A 575 -27.32 37.05 -18.27
N PRO A 576 -28.10 36.23 -17.50
CA PRO A 576 -28.03 34.77 -17.62
C PRO A 576 -28.22 34.22 -19.04
N GLY A 577 -29.00 34.89 -19.88
CA GLY A 577 -29.22 34.52 -21.30
C GLY A 577 -28.06 34.86 -22.24
N GLU A 578 -27.10 35.65 -21.80
CA GLU A 578 -25.93 36.09 -22.58
C GLU A 578 -24.66 35.35 -22.20
N ARG A 579 -24.70 34.49 -21.17
CA ARG A 579 -23.57 33.71 -20.71
C ARG A 579 -23.20 32.63 -21.71
N THR A 580 -21.90 32.33 -21.83
CA THR A 580 -21.47 31.19 -22.64
C THR A 580 -21.93 29.86 -22.00
N ALA A 581 -22.03 28.81 -22.82
CA ALA A 581 -22.47 27.49 -22.35
C ALA A 581 -21.52 26.95 -21.26
N GLU A 582 -20.23 27.18 -21.41
CA GLU A 582 -19.18 26.75 -20.47
C GLU A 582 -19.31 27.53 -19.15
N ALA A 583 -19.50 28.85 -19.20
CA ALA A 583 -19.71 29.62 -17.97
C ALA A 583 -20.99 29.21 -17.23
N ALA A 584 -22.07 28.97 -17.96
CA ALA A 584 -23.32 28.48 -17.38
C ALA A 584 -23.14 27.08 -16.74
N ALA A 585 -22.38 26.18 -17.39
CA ALA A 585 -22.05 24.87 -16.84
C ALA A 585 -21.23 25.00 -15.55
N ILE A 586 -20.17 25.81 -15.54
CA ILE A 586 -19.33 26.07 -14.36
C ILE A 586 -20.18 26.60 -13.20
N PHE A 587 -21.04 27.57 -13.45
CA PHE A 587 -21.90 28.13 -12.40
C PHE A 587 -22.89 27.11 -11.85
N ALA A 588 -23.42 26.24 -12.70
CA ALA A 588 -24.30 25.14 -12.28
C ALA A 588 -23.55 24.07 -11.48
N GLU A 589 -22.37 23.65 -11.95
CA GLU A 589 -21.52 22.65 -11.28
C GLU A 589 -21.07 23.11 -9.89
N LEU A 590 -20.79 24.42 -9.76
CA LEU A 590 -20.39 25.02 -8.49
C LEU A 590 -21.60 25.44 -7.63
N GLU A 591 -22.83 25.33 -8.14
CA GLU A 591 -24.05 25.82 -7.48
C GLU A 591 -23.88 27.25 -6.96
N LEU A 592 -23.25 28.11 -7.77
CA LEU A 592 -22.97 29.49 -7.38
C LEU A 592 -24.25 30.32 -7.34
N VAL A 593 -24.56 30.82 -6.15
CA VAL A 593 -25.54 31.86 -5.89
C VAL A 593 -24.82 33.12 -5.39
N GLU A 594 -25.37 34.31 -5.56
CA GLU A 594 -24.68 35.58 -5.29
C GLU A 594 -24.00 35.68 -3.92
N GLU A 595 -24.62 35.11 -2.89
CA GLU A 595 -24.09 35.12 -1.51
C GLU A 595 -22.95 34.10 -1.27
N GLU A 596 -22.78 33.10 -2.14
CA GLU A 596 -21.85 31.98 -1.96
C GLU A 596 -20.69 31.95 -2.94
N ALA A 597 -20.68 32.83 -3.97
CA ALA A 597 -19.67 32.83 -5.03
C ALA A 597 -18.20 32.90 -4.54
N GLY A 598 -17.96 33.39 -3.33
CA GLY A 598 -16.64 33.42 -2.70
C GLY A 598 -16.26 32.18 -1.91
N ARG A 599 -17.16 31.19 -1.72
CA ARG A 599 -16.92 30.02 -0.87
C ARG A 599 -16.50 28.77 -1.64
N ARG A 600 -16.75 28.73 -2.95
CA ARG A 600 -16.39 27.57 -3.79
C ARG A 600 -15.08 27.83 -4.52
N HIS A 601 -14.27 26.76 -4.64
CA HIS A 601 -13.06 26.81 -5.44
C HIS A 601 -13.40 26.50 -6.91
N LEU A 602 -12.98 27.35 -7.85
CA LEU A 602 -13.24 27.16 -9.28
C LEU A 602 -12.77 25.80 -9.80
N VAL A 603 -11.68 25.29 -9.23
CA VAL A 603 -11.10 23.97 -9.58
C VAL A 603 -11.97 22.79 -9.14
N GLU A 604 -13.07 23.01 -8.43
CA GLU A 604 -14.08 21.98 -8.14
C GLU A 604 -15.06 21.76 -9.31
N SER A 605 -15.06 22.65 -10.31
CA SER A 605 -15.83 22.48 -11.53
C SER A 605 -15.04 21.65 -12.55
N PRO A 606 -15.56 20.48 -12.98
CA PRO A 606 -14.96 19.71 -14.08
C PRO A 606 -14.80 20.54 -15.35
N THR A 607 -15.83 21.30 -15.76
CA THR A 607 -15.79 22.17 -16.95
C THR A 607 -14.71 23.24 -16.82
N PHE A 608 -14.53 23.85 -15.64
CA PHE A 608 -13.43 24.79 -15.42
C PHE A 608 -12.06 24.14 -15.57
N LEU A 609 -11.88 22.92 -15.02
CA LEU A 609 -10.62 22.19 -15.14
C LEU A 609 -10.31 21.80 -16.59
N ASP A 610 -11.31 21.41 -17.36
CA ASP A 610 -11.13 21.05 -18.77
C ASP A 610 -10.69 22.29 -19.57
N ILE A 611 -11.35 23.44 -19.39
CA ILE A 611 -10.95 24.70 -20.03
C ILE A 611 -9.55 25.15 -19.57
N LEU A 612 -9.21 24.97 -18.30
CA LEU A 612 -7.90 25.34 -17.76
C LEU A 612 -6.77 24.51 -18.39
N ARG A 613 -7.03 23.24 -18.68
CA ARG A 613 -6.05 22.28 -19.23
C ARG A 613 -5.98 22.34 -20.77
N GLU A 614 -7.06 22.65 -21.44
CA GLU A 614 -7.12 22.73 -22.88
C GLU A 614 -6.72 24.11 -23.37
N SER A 615 -6.04 24.17 -24.54
CA SER A 615 -5.69 25.43 -25.22
C SER A 615 -6.90 26.03 -25.99
N PHE A 616 -8.07 26.07 -25.36
CA PHE A 616 -9.26 26.65 -25.98
C PHE A 616 -9.15 28.17 -26.08
N PRO A 617 -9.43 28.79 -27.24
CA PRO A 617 -9.60 30.24 -27.33
C PRO A 617 -10.87 30.62 -26.55
N LEU A 618 -10.72 31.46 -25.53
CA LEU A 618 -11.87 32.06 -24.86
C LEU A 618 -12.60 32.91 -25.90
N ALA A 619 -13.87 32.59 -26.17
CA ALA A 619 -14.72 33.49 -26.94
C ALA A 619 -14.83 34.82 -26.19
N ALA A 620 -14.55 35.92 -26.89
CA ALA A 620 -14.52 37.29 -26.36
C ALA A 620 -15.90 37.75 -25.90
#